data_f3310d2098a1156d098aacd47eddc9a7
#
_entry.id   f3310d2098a1156d098aacd47eddc9a7
#
_cell.length_a   1.000
_cell.length_b   1.000
_cell.length_c   1.000
_cell.angle_alpha   90.00
_cell.angle_beta   90.00
_cell.angle_gamma   90.00
#
_symmetry.space_group_name_H-M   'P 1'
#
loop_
_entity.id
_entity.type
_entity.pdbx_description
1 polymer ?
#
loop_
_entity_poly.entity_id
_entity_poly.type
_entity_poly.pdbx_seq_one_letter_code
_entity_poly.pdbx_strand_id
1 'polypeptide(L)'
;DTIQSRGLGDVYKRQVDVSTSSRATLGGMTGNNSCGARSIRYGKMVDNVLGVEALLQNGEKIQFGEVDPKSLNGKHPSTRDHLLQQLFQIGIREADEVRQRFPEVQRRVGGYNIDELIPPDHGVLNPARLLVGSEGTLAFSTSIHLKLQPIPTHKVLGVCHFPSFYEAMDSTQHLVTLNPDAVELVDRTMIELARSIPQFAEKLKKFVMGEPDSLLLVEFTGEELKPLQAKLSELKAMMASLGFQDAVVEAIDPAFQKEVWDVRKSGLNIMMSMKGDDKPVSCIEDCAVELKDLAEYTSRLNHLFEKYGTTGTWYAHASVGCLHVRPVLNMKKEQGASVM
;
A
#
# COMPACT_ATOMS: atom_id res chain seq x y z
N ASP A 1 -18.52 -12.69 3.54
CA ASP A 1 -18.82 -13.26 2.22
C ASP A 1 -17.62 -13.09 1.31
N THR A 2 -16.89 -14.18 1.10
CA THR A 2 -15.89 -14.25 0.04
C THR A 2 -16.64 -14.28 -1.28
N ILE A 3 -16.82 -13.12 -1.91
CA ILE A 3 -17.40 -13.07 -3.26
C ILE A 3 -16.35 -13.61 -4.24
N GLN A 4 -16.37 -14.90 -4.49
CA GLN A 4 -15.96 -15.42 -5.76
C GLN A 4 -17.08 -15.05 -6.76
N SER A 5 -16.92 -13.97 -7.51
CA SER A 5 -17.81 -13.63 -8.60
C SER A 5 -17.64 -14.69 -9.69
N ARG A 6 -18.54 -15.65 -9.73
CA ARG A 6 -18.60 -16.63 -10.82
C ARG A 6 -18.92 -15.85 -12.11
N GLY A 7 -17.98 -15.85 -13.06
CA GLY A 7 -18.15 -15.25 -14.39
C GLY A 7 -17.43 -13.93 -14.66
N LEU A 8 -17.25 -13.04 -13.68
CA LEU A 8 -16.44 -11.83 -13.82
C LEU A 8 -15.00 -12.01 -13.28
N GLY A 9 -14.78 -12.98 -12.40
CA GLY A 9 -13.50 -13.22 -11.74
C GLY A 9 -12.36 -13.66 -12.65
N ASP A 10 -12.67 -14.09 -13.87
CA ASP A 10 -11.67 -14.51 -14.86
C ASP A 10 -11.18 -13.34 -15.74
N VAL A 11 -11.91 -12.21 -15.78
CA VAL A 11 -11.62 -11.05 -16.64
C VAL A 11 -11.42 -9.78 -15.84
N TYR A 12 -12.15 -9.62 -14.73
CA TYR A 12 -12.10 -8.45 -13.86
C TYR A 12 -11.86 -8.84 -12.41
N LYS A 13 -11.11 -8.02 -11.68
CA LYS A 13 -10.91 -8.17 -10.24
C LYS A 13 -11.03 -6.84 -9.52
N ARG A 14 -11.26 -6.92 -8.19
CA ARG A 14 -10.99 -5.79 -7.31
C ARG A 14 -9.48 -5.53 -7.30
N GLN A 15 -9.08 -4.26 -7.30
CA GLN A 15 -7.68 -3.89 -7.50
C GLN A 15 -6.89 -3.78 -6.21
N VAL A 16 -7.56 -3.50 -5.11
CA VAL A 16 -6.88 -3.38 -3.81
C VAL A 16 -6.40 -4.75 -3.35
N ASP A 17 -5.08 -5.00 -3.43
CA ASP A 17 -4.44 -6.29 -3.19
C ASP A 17 -3.84 -6.39 -1.79
N VAL A 18 -4.66 -6.27 -0.76
CA VAL A 18 -4.22 -6.40 0.62
C VAL A 18 -3.50 -7.72 0.89
N SER A 19 -2.52 -7.73 1.77
CA SER A 19 -1.76 -8.93 2.16
C SER A 19 -2.66 -10.07 2.66
N THR A 20 -3.78 -9.72 3.28
CA THR A 20 -4.80 -10.66 3.80
C THR A 20 -5.89 -11.02 2.79
N SER A 21 -5.68 -10.79 1.47
CA SER A 21 -6.70 -10.94 0.42
C SER A 21 -7.43 -12.27 0.39
N SER A 22 -6.79 -13.36 0.86
CA SER A 22 -7.41 -14.69 0.98
C SER A 22 -8.48 -14.80 2.07
N ARG A 23 -8.53 -13.83 3.00
CA ARG A 23 -9.43 -13.84 4.18
C ARG A 23 -10.19 -12.54 4.36
N ALA A 24 -9.77 -11.44 3.71
CA ALA A 24 -10.39 -10.13 3.84
C ALA A 24 -11.78 -10.13 3.18
N THR A 25 -12.75 -9.54 3.88
CA THR A 25 -14.09 -9.27 3.33
C THR A 25 -14.09 -7.89 2.65
N LEU A 26 -14.97 -7.67 1.67
CA LEU A 26 -15.10 -6.38 1.01
C LEU A 26 -15.53 -5.28 1.97
N GLY A 27 -16.47 -5.59 2.88
CA GLY A 27 -16.91 -4.67 3.92
C GLY A 27 -15.78 -4.28 4.87
N GLY A 28 -14.95 -5.25 5.31
CA GLY A 28 -13.78 -5.00 6.15
C GLY A 28 -12.73 -4.14 5.43
N MET A 29 -12.45 -4.44 4.16
CA MET A 29 -11.53 -3.63 3.36
C MET A 29 -12.02 -2.20 3.18
N THR A 30 -13.31 -2.00 2.98
CA THR A 30 -13.93 -0.68 2.86
C THR A 30 -13.88 0.06 4.21
N GLY A 31 -14.25 -0.62 5.29
CA GLY A 31 -14.20 -0.04 6.63
C GLY A 31 -12.80 0.41 7.06
N ASN A 32 -11.78 -0.31 6.64
CA ASN A 32 -10.38 -0.03 6.97
C ASN A 32 -9.66 0.91 5.96
N ASN A 33 -10.29 1.28 4.84
CA ASN A 33 -9.65 1.95 3.70
C ASN A 33 -8.39 1.20 3.22
N SER A 34 -8.51 -0.10 3.07
CA SER A 34 -7.40 -1.00 2.77
C SER A 34 -6.67 -0.64 1.48
N CYS A 35 -5.38 -0.97 1.44
CA CYS A 35 -4.51 -0.83 0.29
C CYS A 35 -3.42 -1.92 0.32
N GLY A 36 -2.65 -2.08 -0.73
CA GLY A 36 -1.67 -3.16 -0.88
C GLY A 36 -0.45 -2.78 -1.71
N ALA A 37 0.32 -3.78 -2.13
CA ALA A 37 1.56 -3.61 -2.87
C ALA A 37 1.41 -2.82 -4.18
N ARG A 38 0.23 -2.91 -4.81
CA ARG A 38 -0.07 -2.24 -6.09
C ARG A 38 -0.88 -0.96 -5.92
N SER A 39 -0.87 -0.34 -4.75
CA SER A 39 -1.62 0.91 -4.51
C SER A 39 -1.06 2.11 -5.28
N ILE A 40 0.19 2.08 -5.73
CA ILE A 40 0.70 3.09 -6.66
C ILE A 40 -0.14 3.18 -7.93
N ARG A 41 -0.64 2.04 -8.43
CA ARG A 41 -1.46 1.97 -9.66
C ARG A 41 -2.96 2.03 -9.37
N TYR A 42 -3.40 1.30 -8.37
CA TYR A 42 -4.82 1.04 -8.14
C TYR A 42 -5.42 1.83 -6.97
N GLY A 43 -4.61 2.61 -6.27
CA GLY A 43 -5.05 3.39 -5.13
C GLY A 43 -5.43 2.56 -3.91
N LYS A 44 -6.22 3.17 -3.05
CA LYS A 44 -6.82 2.62 -1.82
C LYS A 44 -8.28 2.26 -2.07
N MET A 45 -8.96 1.71 -1.06
CA MET A 45 -10.40 1.43 -1.18
C MET A 45 -11.20 2.69 -1.48
N VAL A 46 -10.87 3.84 -0.89
CA VAL A 46 -11.54 5.12 -1.13
C VAL A 46 -11.56 5.52 -2.62
N ASP A 47 -10.51 5.19 -3.36
CA ASP A 47 -10.38 5.49 -4.79
C ASP A 47 -11.23 4.54 -5.66
N ASN A 48 -11.67 3.42 -5.09
CA ASN A 48 -12.37 2.35 -5.80
C ASN A 48 -13.84 2.18 -5.38
N VAL A 49 -14.32 2.90 -4.35
CA VAL A 49 -15.72 2.88 -3.94
C VAL A 49 -16.53 3.92 -4.72
N LEU A 50 -17.49 3.44 -5.50
CA LEU A 50 -18.41 4.25 -6.30
C LEU A 50 -19.67 4.63 -5.53
N GLY A 51 -20.11 3.78 -4.60
CA GLY A 51 -21.29 4.03 -3.80
C GLY A 51 -21.43 3.03 -2.65
N VAL A 52 -22.21 3.40 -1.64
CA VAL A 52 -22.52 2.58 -0.47
C VAL A 52 -23.99 2.72 -0.12
N GLU A 53 -24.69 1.61 0.05
CA GLU A 53 -25.96 1.58 0.76
C GLU A 53 -25.67 1.33 2.25
N ALA A 54 -26.13 2.21 3.10
CA ALA A 54 -25.81 2.15 4.51
C ALA A 54 -27.06 2.31 5.40
N LEU A 55 -27.00 1.67 6.56
CA LEU A 55 -27.96 1.81 7.64
C LEU A 55 -27.39 2.76 8.69
N LEU A 56 -28.07 3.85 8.96
CA LEU A 56 -27.73 4.81 10.00
C LEU A 56 -28.15 4.32 11.39
N GLN A 57 -27.64 4.97 12.44
CA GLN A 57 -27.95 4.65 13.83
C GLN A 57 -29.47 4.68 14.15
N ASN A 58 -30.21 5.53 13.47
CA ASN A 58 -31.68 5.65 13.63
C ASN A 58 -32.48 4.58 12.85
N GLY A 59 -31.80 3.63 12.17
CA GLY A 59 -32.41 2.60 11.35
C GLY A 59 -32.79 3.03 9.93
N GLU A 60 -32.50 4.26 9.53
CA GLU A 60 -32.77 4.76 8.19
C GLU A 60 -31.74 4.20 7.18
N LYS A 61 -32.22 3.73 6.03
CA LYS A 61 -31.37 3.31 4.90
C LYS A 61 -31.10 4.49 3.99
N ILE A 62 -29.82 4.77 3.76
CA ILE A 62 -29.38 5.84 2.87
C ILE A 62 -28.43 5.28 1.83
N GLN A 63 -28.60 5.72 0.59
CA GLN A 63 -27.68 5.48 -0.50
C GLN A 63 -26.73 6.67 -0.63
N PHE A 64 -25.43 6.39 -0.45
CA PHE A 64 -24.33 7.31 -0.70
C PHE A 64 -23.70 6.98 -2.05
N GLY A 65 -23.36 7.99 -2.82
CA GLY A 65 -22.74 7.88 -4.14
C GLY A 65 -22.52 9.28 -4.71
N GLU A 66 -22.13 9.37 -5.97
CA GLU A 66 -21.92 10.66 -6.63
C GLU A 66 -23.18 11.52 -6.57
N VAL A 67 -22.99 12.82 -6.24
CA VAL A 67 -24.06 13.82 -6.17
C VAL A 67 -23.50 15.20 -6.56
N ASP A 68 -24.26 15.94 -7.36
CA ASP A 68 -24.01 17.37 -7.58
C ASP A 68 -24.51 18.14 -6.35
N PRO A 69 -23.65 18.85 -5.61
CA PRO A 69 -24.06 19.65 -4.45
C PRO A 69 -25.18 20.62 -4.76
N LYS A 70 -25.26 21.14 -5.99
CA LYS A 70 -26.32 22.07 -6.43
C LYS A 70 -27.69 21.41 -6.51
N SER A 71 -27.74 20.09 -6.77
CA SER A 71 -29.00 19.35 -6.87
C SER A 71 -29.73 19.18 -5.53
N LEU A 72 -29.01 19.37 -4.42
CA LEU A 72 -29.56 19.20 -3.06
C LEU A 72 -30.43 20.39 -2.60
N ASN A 73 -30.42 21.50 -3.33
CA ASN A 73 -31.17 22.72 -2.99
C ASN A 73 -32.64 22.71 -3.47
N GLY A 74 -33.28 21.55 -3.53
CA GLY A 74 -34.66 21.39 -3.95
C GLY A 74 -35.67 22.02 -2.97
N LYS A 75 -36.88 22.30 -3.48
CA LYS A 75 -37.96 22.88 -2.67
C LYS A 75 -38.44 21.99 -1.49
N HIS A 76 -38.23 20.70 -1.60
CA HIS A 76 -38.62 19.68 -0.58
C HIS A 76 -37.48 18.67 -0.42
N PRO A 77 -36.38 19.03 0.28
CA PRO A 77 -35.25 18.12 0.48
C PRO A 77 -35.66 16.92 1.34
N SER A 78 -35.19 15.73 0.93
CA SER A 78 -35.34 14.50 1.72
C SER A 78 -34.41 14.51 2.95
N THR A 79 -34.60 13.59 3.89
CA THR A 79 -33.67 13.38 5.03
C THR A 79 -32.25 13.16 4.52
N ARG A 80 -32.08 12.39 3.43
CA ARG A 80 -30.80 12.18 2.77
C ARG A 80 -30.19 13.52 2.30
N ASP A 81 -30.98 14.38 1.65
CA ASP A 81 -30.48 15.65 1.11
C ASP A 81 -30.02 16.58 2.23
N HIS A 82 -30.76 16.65 3.33
CA HIS A 82 -30.36 17.39 4.53
C HIS A 82 -29.04 16.88 5.10
N LEU A 83 -28.90 15.54 5.25
CA LEU A 83 -27.64 14.94 5.73
C LEU A 83 -26.48 15.30 4.82
N LEU A 84 -26.64 15.15 3.50
CA LEU A 84 -25.58 15.45 2.53
C LEU A 84 -25.22 16.94 2.53
N GLN A 85 -26.20 17.84 2.66
CA GLN A 85 -25.94 19.28 2.79
C GLN A 85 -25.09 19.56 4.04
N GLN A 86 -25.40 18.96 5.19
CA GLN A 86 -24.61 19.11 6.42
C GLN A 86 -23.18 18.59 6.26
N LEU A 87 -23.00 17.43 5.62
CA LEU A 87 -21.67 16.88 5.33
C LEU A 87 -20.85 17.82 4.44
N PHE A 88 -21.46 18.38 3.41
CA PHE A 88 -20.77 19.35 2.53
C PHE A 88 -20.43 20.65 3.25
N GLN A 89 -21.27 21.12 4.15
CA GLN A 89 -20.94 22.26 4.99
C GLN A 89 -19.73 21.99 5.90
N ILE A 90 -19.58 20.76 6.41
CA ILE A 90 -18.37 20.35 7.12
C ILE A 90 -17.16 20.44 6.20
N GLY A 91 -17.22 19.86 4.98
CA GLY A 91 -16.13 19.92 4.01
C GLY A 91 -15.71 21.36 3.67
N ILE A 92 -16.67 22.25 3.46
CA ILE A 92 -16.42 23.68 3.19
C ILE A 92 -15.76 24.36 4.39
N ARG A 93 -16.32 24.15 5.59
CA ARG A 93 -15.83 24.77 6.82
C ARG A 93 -14.41 24.35 7.17
N GLU A 94 -14.10 23.07 7.00
CA GLU A 94 -12.81 22.48 7.39
C GLU A 94 -11.76 22.50 6.26
N ALA A 95 -12.08 23.01 5.08
CA ALA A 95 -11.24 22.91 3.88
C ALA A 95 -9.81 23.46 4.09
N ASP A 96 -9.66 24.60 4.77
CA ASP A 96 -8.36 25.22 4.99
C ASP A 96 -7.54 24.44 6.01
N GLU A 97 -8.17 23.93 7.07
CA GLU A 97 -7.53 23.09 8.09
C GLU A 97 -7.07 21.75 7.48
N VAL A 98 -7.89 21.16 6.61
CA VAL A 98 -7.54 19.94 5.86
C VAL A 98 -6.32 20.18 4.96
N ARG A 99 -6.32 21.26 4.16
CA ARG A 99 -5.19 21.60 3.29
C ARG A 99 -3.89 21.86 4.07
N GLN A 100 -4.02 22.42 5.27
CA GLN A 100 -2.85 22.75 6.10
C GLN A 100 -2.29 21.54 6.85
N ARG A 101 -3.16 20.61 7.31
CA ARG A 101 -2.76 19.55 8.24
C ARG A 101 -2.74 18.14 7.68
N PHE A 102 -3.49 17.86 6.63
CA PHE A 102 -3.49 16.52 6.06
C PHE A 102 -2.16 16.31 5.32
N PRO A 103 -1.43 15.20 5.64
CA PRO A 103 -0.16 14.93 4.99
C PRO A 103 -0.38 14.62 3.51
N GLU A 104 0.47 15.18 2.66
CA GLU A 104 0.47 14.96 1.21
C GLU A 104 1.18 13.65 0.84
N VAL A 105 0.75 12.54 1.45
CA VAL A 105 1.26 11.20 1.16
C VAL A 105 0.18 10.35 0.51
N GLN A 106 0.57 9.54 -0.45
CA GLN A 106 -0.38 8.68 -1.16
C GLN A 106 -1.07 7.68 -0.22
N ARG A 107 -0.37 7.21 0.81
CA ARG A 107 -0.84 6.19 1.75
C ARG A 107 -1.42 6.76 3.03
N ARG A 108 -2.19 7.82 2.96
CA ARG A 108 -2.97 8.32 4.09
C ARG A 108 -4.24 7.48 4.24
N VAL A 109 -4.37 6.73 5.33
CA VAL A 109 -5.51 5.83 5.61
C VAL A 109 -6.07 5.98 7.02
N GLY A 110 -5.44 6.76 7.89
CA GLY A 110 -5.90 6.99 9.26
C GLY A 110 -6.98 8.07 9.35
N GLY A 111 -7.99 7.84 10.17
CA GLY A 111 -9.09 8.77 10.41
C GLY A 111 -10.13 8.82 9.28
N TYR A 112 -11.09 9.74 9.43
CA TYR A 112 -12.14 9.93 8.44
C TYR A 112 -11.63 10.70 7.22
N ASN A 113 -12.12 10.35 6.04
CA ASN A 113 -11.82 11.04 4.78
C ASN A 113 -12.66 12.31 4.62
N ILE A 114 -12.50 13.28 5.52
CA ILE A 114 -13.25 14.56 5.46
C ILE A 114 -12.80 15.44 4.29
N ASP A 115 -11.60 15.24 3.78
CA ASP A 115 -11.10 15.84 2.55
C ASP A 115 -11.95 15.48 1.33
N GLU A 116 -12.55 14.28 1.29
CA GLU A 116 -13.48 13.84 0.24
C GLU A 116 -14.86 14.55 0.30
N LEU A 117 -15.11 15.37 1.33
CA LEU A 117 -16.30 16.22 1.46
C LEU A 117 -16.06 17.65 0.94
N ILE A 118 -14.82 18.02 0.59
CA ILE A 118 -14.51 19.36 0.07
C ILE A 118 -15.03 19.45 -1.35
N PRO A 119 -16.00 20.36 -1.64
CA PRO A 119 -16.54 20.49 -2.98
C PRO A 119 -15.45 20.89 -3.98
N PRO A 120 -15.34 20.20 -5.12
CA PRO A 120 -14.52 20.70 -6.22
C PRO A 120 -15.14 21.96 -6.82
N ASP A 121 -14.35 22.78 -7.49
CA ASP A 121 -14.84 23.97 -8.16
C ASP A 121 -15.93 23.65 -9.20
N HIS A 122 -15.81 22.50 -9.84
CA HIS A 122 -16.79 21.96 -10.79
C HIS A 122 -16.86 20.44 -10.66
N GLY A 123 -18.07 19.88 -10.77
CA GLY A 123 -18.32 18.43 -10.78
C GLY A 123 -19.15 17.91 -9.62
N VAL A 124 -19.01 16.62 -9.36
CA VAL A 124 -19.75 15.87 -8.35
C VAL A 124 -18.87 15.53 -7.14
N LEU A 125 -19.50 15.41 -5.98
CA LEU A 125 -18.89 14.81 -4.78
C LEU A 125 -19.35 13.37 -4.62
N ASN A 126 -18.53 12.55 -4.01
CA ASN A 126 -18.94 11.20 -3.62
C ASN A 126 -18.86 10.99 -2.10
N PRO A 127 -19.93 11.33 -1.34
CA PRO A 127 -19.95 11.18 0.11
C PRO A 127 -19.85 9.71 0.59
N ALA A 128 -19.98 8.71 -0.29
CA ALA A 128 -19.69 7.33 0.06
C ALA A 128 -18.23 7.14 0.51
N ARG A 129 -17.31 7.98 0.03
CA ARG A 129 -15.89 7.95 0.37
C ARG A 129 -15.62 8.31 1.84
N LEU A 130 -16.51 9.10 2.49
CA LEU A 130 -16.44 9.36 3.92
C LEU A 130 -16.65 8.09 4.75
N LEU A 131 -17.47 7.15 4.26
CA LEU A 131 -17.72 5.88 4.94
C LEU A 131 -16.55 4.91 4.82
N VAL A 132 -15.69 5.11 3.84
CA VAL A 132 -14.46 4.32 3.65
C VAL A 132 -13.43 4.73 4.71
N GLY A 133 -12.93 3.77 5.46
CA GLY A 133 -12.01 4.04 6.57
C GLY A 133 -12.70 4.43 7.87
N SER A 134 -14.04 4.43 7.93
CA SER A 134 -14.80 4.77 9.15
C SER A 134 -14.94 3.62 10.13
N GLU A 135 -14.56 2.41 9.76
CA GLU A 135 -14.62 1.18 10.57
C GLU A 135 -15.98 0.90 11.19
N GLY A 136 -17.06 1.29 10.49
CA GLY A 136 -18.43 1.11 10.93
C GLY A 136 -18.91 2.12 12.00
N THR A 137 -18.10 3.12 12.34
CA THR A 137 -18.45 4.13 13.38
C THR A 137 -19.45 5.17 12.89
N LEU A 138 -19.56 5.38 11.57
CA LEU A 138 -20.50 6.36 10.97
C LEU A 138 -21.79 5.71 10.50
N ALA A 139 -21.72 4.53 9.90
CA ALA A 139 -22.87 3.79 9.41
C ALA A 139 -22.53 2.32 9.19
N PHE A 140 -23.54 1.45 9.10
CA PHE A 140 -23.37 0.04 8.73
C PHE A 140 -23.59 -0.14 7.23
N SER A 141 -22.54 -0.48 6.48
CA SER A 141 -22.61 -0.71 5.04
C SER A 141 -23.31 -2.03 4.72
N THR A 142 -24.43 -1.97 4.00
CA THR A 142 -25.20 -3.14 3.59
C THR A 142 -24.89 -3.60 2.16
N SER A 143 -24.48 -2.65 1.30
CA SER A 143 -24.08 -2.90 -0.08
C SER A 143 -22.97 -1.91 -0.47
N ILE A 144 -21.99 -2.36 -1.25
CA ILE A 144 -20.85 -1.54 -1.68
C ILE A 144 -20.68 -1.70 -3.18
N HIS A 145 -20.71 -0.58 -3.91
CA HIS A 145 -20.47 -0.52 -5.33
C HIS A 145 -19.00 -0.21 -5.57
N LEU A 146 -18.31 -1.11 -6.27
CA LEU A 146 -16.86 -1.01 -6.50
C LEU A 146 -16.54 -0.84 -7.99
N LYS A 147 -15.54 -0.02 -8.27
CA LYS A 147 -14.86 0.01 -9.56
C LYS A 147 -14.05 -1.28 -9.71
N LEU A 148 -14.24 -1.98 -10.81
CA LEU A 148 -13.45 -3.15 -11.19
C LEU A 148 -12.45 -2.75 -12.27
N GLN A 149 -11.38 -3.53 -12.38
CA GLN A 149 -10.35 -3.34 -13.40
C GLN A 149 -10.09 -4.64 -14.14
N PRO A 150 -9.68 -4.62 -15.42
CA PRO A 150 -9.24 -5.81 -16.12
C PRO A 150 -8.07 -6.50 -15.42
N ILE A 151 -8.04 -7.83 -15.49
CA ILE A 151 -6.86 -8.59 -15.04
C ILE A 151 -5.83 -8.51 -16.16
N PRO A 152 -4.62 -8.00 -15.90
CA PRO A 152 -3.60 -7.91 -16.93
C PRO A 152 -3.16 -9.30 -17.38
N THR A 153 -3.00 -9.46 -18.70
CA THR A 153 -2.64 -10.73 -19.32
C THR A 153 -1.21 -11.13 -19.03
N HIS A 154 -0.30 -10.14 -19.02
CA HIS A 154 1.12 -10.35 -18.83
C HIS A 154 1.67 -9.51 -17.68
N LYS A 155 2.73 -10.04 -17.07
CA LYS A 155 3.52 -9.38 -16.03
C LYS A 155 4.98 -9.63 -16.28
N VAL A 156 5.82 -8.67 -15.87
CA VAL A 156 7.26 -8.83 -15.78
C VAL A 156 7.75 -8.22 -14.48
N LEU A 157 8.86 -8.73 -13.96
CA LEU A 157 9.43 -8.29 -12.70
C LEU A 157 10.92 -8.05 -12.86
N GLY A 158 11.41 -6.90 -12.44
CA GLY A 158 12.82 -6.61 -12.26
C GLY A 158 13.19 -6.70 -10.78
N VAL A 159 14.21 -7.46 -10.44
CA VAL A 159 14.79 -7.53 -9.09
C VAL A 159 16.05 -6.66 -9.08
N CYS A 160 15.92 -5.45 -8.55
CA CYS A 160 17.00 -4.46 -8.49
C CYS A 160 17.81 -4.66 -7.21
N HIS A 161 19.15 -4.74 -7.33
CA HIS A 161 20.07 -4.97 -6.23
C HIS A 161 20.78 -3.69 -5.83
N PHE A 162 20.90 -3.46 -4.53
CA PHE A 162 21.54 -2.25 -4.00
C PHE A 162 22.61 -2.62 -2.96
N PRO A 163 23.78 -1.95 -3.00
CA PRO A 163 24.86 -2.19 -2.04
C PRO A 163 24.58 -1.58 -0.67
N SER A 164 23.66 -0.59 -0.60
CA SER A 164 23.20 -0.02 0.66
C SER A 164 21.68 0.18 0.68
N PHE A 165 21.11 0.14 1.87
CA PHE A 165 19.68 0.39 2.11
C PHE A 165 19.30 1.84 1.74
N TYR A 166 20.17 2.80 2.05
CA TYR A 166 19.95 4.20 1.70
C TYR A 166 19.78 4.40 0.18
N GLU A 167 20.67 3.82 -0.62
CA GLU A 167 20.64 3.93 -2.09
C GLU A 167 19.35 3.30 -2.67
N ALA A 168 18.87 2.19 -2.09
CA ALA A 168 17.59 1.62 -2.50
C ALA A 168 16.42 2.58 -2.23
N MET A 169 16.40 3.18 -1.06
CA MET A 169 15.33 4.11 -0.70
C MET A 169 15.38 5.40 -1.53
N ASP A 170 16.56 5.94 -1.78
CA ASP A 170 16.74 7.12 -2.63
C ASP A 170 16.37 6.83 -4.10
N SER A 171 16.73 5.67 -4.61
CA SER A 171 16.41 5.25 -5.99
C SER A 171 14.90 5.08 -6.22
N THR A 172 14.12 4.83 -5.18
CA THR A 172 12.68 4.57 -5.30
C THR A 172 11.95 5.71 -6.03
N GLN A 173 12.25 6.98 -5.72
CA GLN A 173 11.63 8.14 -6.37
C GLN A 173 11.89 8.20 -7.88
N HIS A 174 13.02 7.67 -8.34
CA HIS A 174 13.37 7.58 -9.76
C HIS A 174 12.68 6.40 -10.43
N LEU A 175 12.66 5.24 -9.77
CA LEU A 175 12.05 4.02 -10.31
C LEU A 175 10.54 4.16 -10.54
N VAL A 176 9.83 4.89 -9.67
CA VAL A 176 8.39 5.13 -9.84
C VAL A 176 8.05 5.97 -11.08
N THR A 177 8.99 6.76 -11.62
CA THR A 177 8.78 7.52 -12.86
C THR A 177 8.60 6.62 -14.09
N LEU A 178 9.01 5.34 -14.01
CA LEU A 178 8.78 4.34 -15.04
C LEU A 178 7.33 3.81 -15.06
N ASN A 179 6.47 4.31 -14.17
CA ASN A 179 5.08 3.88 -13.98
C ASN A 179 4.94 2.37 -13.71
N PRO A 180 5.63 1.82 -12.70
CA PRO A 180 5.48 0.43 -12.30
C PRO A 180 4.13 0.19 -11.62
N ASP A 181 3.70 -1.07 -11.58
CA ASP A 181 2.53 -1.51 -10.82
C ASP A 181 2.84 -1.72 -9.33
N ALA A 182 4.10 -2.00 -8.99
CA ALA A 182 4.61 -2.12 -7.63
C ALA A 182 6.11 -1.85 -7.57
N VAL A 183 6.59 -1.28 -6.46
CA VAL A 183 7.99 -1.28 -6.04
C VAL A 183 8.03 -1.70 -4.58
N GLU A 184 8.57 -2.90 -4.33
CA GLU A 184 8.52 -3.54 -3.00
C GLU A 184 9.93 -3.78 -2.46
N LEU A 185 10.15 -3.42 -1.20
CA LEU A 185 11.44 -3.59 -0.54
C LEU A 185 11.58 -4.98 0.09
N VAL A 186 12.77 -5.55 -0.03
CA VAL A 186 13.28 -6.70 0.74
C VAL A 186 14.65 -6.31 1.29
N ASP A 187 14.80 -6.25 2.62
CA ASP A 187 16.04 -5.86 3.29
C ASP A 187 17.01 -7.04 3.46
N ARG A 188 18.26 -6.73 3.87
CA ARG A 188 19.30 -7.72 4.17
C ARG A 188 18.86 -8.74 5.22
N THR A 189 18.23 -8.26 6.31
CA THR A 189 17.79 -9.13 7.41
C THR A 189 16.83 -10.21 6.91
N MET A 190 15.89 -9.82 6.07
CA MET A 190 14.95 -10.76 5.46
C MET A 190 15.66 -11.73 4.50
N ILE A 191 16.62 -11.27 3.70
CA ILE A 191 17.42 -12.12 2.80
C ILE A 191 18.19 -13.16 3.60
N GLU A 192 18.91 -12.76 4.65
CA GLU A 192 19.71 -13.64 5.49
C GLU A 192 18.87 -14.68 6.24
N LEU A 193 17.75 -14.25 6.84
CA LEU A 193 16.81 -15.18 7.49
C LEU A 193 16.22 -16.16 6.48
N ALA A 194 15.82 -15.69 5.31
CA ALA A 194 15.26 -16.55 4.27
C ALA A 194 16.29 -17.57 3.74
N ARG A 195 17.58 -17.23 3.65
CA ARG A 195 18.66 -18.17 3.32
C ARG A 195 18.78 -19.31 4.33
N SER A 196 18.42 -19.06 5.60
CA SER A 196 18.46 -20.10 6.65
C SER A 196 17.25 -21.06 6.60
N ILE A 197 16.23 -20.75 5.82
CA ILE A 197 14.98 -21.54 5.69
C ILE A 197 15.04 -22.35 4.39
N PRO A 198 15.13 -23.70 4.42
CA PRO A 198 15.37 -24.54 3.25
C PRO A 198 14.44 -24.27 2.06
N GLN A 199 13.14 -24.04 2.32
CA GLN A 199 12.17 -23.77 1.26
C GLN A 199 12.37 -22.44 0.52
N PHE A 200 13.06 -21.45 1.13
CA PHE A 200 13.37 -20.16 0.53
C PHE A 200 14.80 -20.07 0.02
N ALA A 201 15.73 -20.79 0.61
CA ALA A 201 17.14 -20.76 0.22
C ALA A 201 17.37 -21.06 -1.27
N GLU A 202 16.71 -22.10 -1.79
CA GLU A 202 16.82 -22.46 -3.22
C GLU A 202 16.17 -21.44 -4.16
N LYS A 203 15.11 -20.78 -3.71
CA LYS A 203 14.48 -19.70 -4.47
C LYS A 203 15.39 -18.47 -4.54
N LEU A 204 15.98 -18.08 -3.40
CA LEU A 204 16.88 -16.92 -3.32
C LEU A 204 18.08 -17.05 -4.25
N LYS A 205 18.69 -18.24 -4.38
CA LYS A 205 19.81 -18.50 -5.29
C LYS A 205 19.53 -18.13 -6.75
N LYS A 206 18.24 -18.11 -7.15
CA LYS A 206 17.85 -17.83 -8.52
C LYS A 206 17.80 -16.34 -8.83
N PHE A 207 17.58 -15.48 -7.84
CA PHE A 207 17.37 -14.07 -8.07
C PHE A 207 18.19 -13.12 -7.18
N VAL A 208 18.88 -13.59 -6.17
CA VAL A 208 19.79 -12.75 -5.37
C VAL A 208 21.21 -12.90 -5.87
N MET A 209 21.77 -11.84 -6.41
CA MET A 209 23.14 -11.75 -6.86
C MET A 209 24.05 -11.18 -5.77
N GLY A 210 25.13 -11.87 -5.44
CA GLY A 210 26.10 -11.41 -4.45
C GLY A 210 25.50 -11.24 -3.04
N GLU A 211 25.91 -10.18 -2.37
CA GLU A 211 25.49 -9.85 -1.00
C GLU A 211 24.88 -8.43 -0.96
N PRO A 212 23.72 -8.23 -1.55
CA PRO A 212 23.06 -6.91 -1.53
C PRO A 212 22.57 -6.57 -0.12
N ASP A 213 22.57 -5.29 0.19
CA ASP A 213 21.98 -4.79 1.42
C ASP A 213 20.45 -4.73 1.33
N SER A 214 19.94 -4.57 0.12
CA SER A 214 18.51 -4.57 -0.15
C SER A 214 18.18 -4.86 -1.61
N LEU A 215 16.93 -5.27 -1.83
CA LEU A 215 16.35 -5.46 -3.15
C LEU A 215 15.10 -4.58 -3.29
N LEU A 216 14.91 -4.03 -4.49
CA LEU A 216 13.62 -3.49 -4.90
C LEU A 216 13.03 -4.38 -6.00
N LEU A 217 11.82 -4.87 -5.76
CA LEU A 217 11.04 -5.66 -6.70
C LEU A 217 10.14 -4.72 -7.50
N VAL A 218 10.45 -4.53 -8.78
CA VAL A 218 9.74 -3.59 -9.67
C VAL A 218 8.89 -4.38 -10.66
N GLU A 219 7.56 -4.33 -10.50
CA GLU A 219 6.60 -5.06 -11.34
C GLU A 219 5.97 -4.13 -12.38
N PHE A 220 5.86 -4.62 -13.60
CA PHE A 220 5.07 -4.01 -14.68
C PHE A 220 4.03 -5.01 -15.19
N THR A 221 2.83 -4.54 -15.50
CA THR A 221 1.75 -5.38 -16.03
C THR A 221 1.11 -4.75 -17.28
N GLY A 222 0.55 -5.58 -18.15
CA GLY A 222 -0.10 -5.12 -19.39
C GLY A 222 -0.69 -6.25 -20.21
N GLU A 223 -1.24 -5.90 -21.36
CA GLU A 223 -1.90 -6.84 -22.26
C GLU A 223 -0.92 -7.54 -23.21
N GLU A 224 0.23 -6.94 -23.49
CA GLU A 224 1.23 -7.46 -24.42
C GLU A 224 2.59 -7.58 -23.74
N LEU A 225 3.31 -8.67 -24.01
CA LEU A 225 4.61 -8.93 -23.38
C LEU A 225 5.74 -8.02 -23.92
N LYS A 226 5.72 -7.70 -25.20
CA LYS A 226 6.80 -6.91 -25.84
C LYS A 226 6.99 -5.51 -25.24
N PRO A 227 5.92 -4.70 -25.00
CA PRO A 227 6.04 -3.43 -24.27
C PRO A 227 6.57 -3.60 -22.85
N LEU A 228 6.22 -4.69 -22.16
CA LEU A 228 6.70 -4.96 -20.80
C LEU A 228 8.20 -5.30 -20.79
N GLN A 229 8.69 -6.03 -21.80
CA GLN A 229 10.13 -6.26 -21.95
C GLN A 229 10.90 -4.96 -22.23
N ALA A 230 10.29 -4.02 -22.98
CA ALA A 230 10.87 -2.68 -23.14
C ALA A 230 10.96 -1.94 -21.81
N LYS A 231 9.93 -2.07 -20.93
CA LYS A 231 9.95 -1.50 -19.57
C LYS A 231 11.08 -2.09 -18.70
N LEU A 232 11.38 -3.39 -18.81
CA LEU A 232 12.56 -3.97 -18.14
C LEU A 232 13.87 -3.38 -18.67
N SER A 233 13.95 -3.13 -19.98
CA SER A 233 15.12 -2.47 -20.56
C SER A 233 15.27 -1.03 -20.09
N GLU A 234 14.16 -0.25 -19.99
CA GLU A 234 14.13 1.08 -19.40
C GLU A 234 14.57 1.04 -17.91
N LEU A 235 14.11 0.05 -17.15
CA LEU A 235 14.50 -0.15 -15.75
C LEU A 235 16.01 -0.39 -15.62
N LYS A 236 16.59 -1.25 -16.46
CA LYS A 236 18.04 -1.51 -16.48
C LYS A 236 18.83 -0.26 -16.82
N ALA A 237 18.37 0.50 -17.81
CA ALA A 237 19.00 1.77 -18.19
C ALA A 237 18.92 2.80 -17.05
N MET A 238 17.77 2.90 -16.35
CA MET A 238 17.60 3.76 -15.17
C MET A 238 18.58 3.34 -14.07
N MET A 239 18.64 2.05 -13.70
CA MET A 239 19.56 1.54 -12.70
C MET A 239 21.03 1.85 -13.05
N ALA A 240 21.41 1.65 -14.30
CA ALA A 240 22.77 1.99 -14.77
C ALA A 240 23.05 3.49 -14.66
N SER A 241 22.08 4.37 -14.99
CA SER A 241 22.21 5.83 -14.85
C SER A 241 22.34 6.29 -13.39
N LEU A 242 21.79 5.52 -12.45
CA LEU A 242 21.92 5.74 -11.00
C LEU A 242 23.22 5.15 -10.44
N GLY A 243 24.07 4.52 -11.28
CA GLY A 243 25.35 3.94 -10.87
C GLY A 243 25.32 2.43 -10.58
N PHE A 244 24.20 1.75 -10.79
CA PHE A 244 24.01 0.32 -10.49
C PHE A 244 24.01 -0.51 -11.77
N GLN A 245 25.19 -0.61 -12.39
CA GLN A 245 25.38 -1.37 -13.62
C GLN A 245 25.15 -2.87 -13.38
N ASP A 246 24.42 -3.54 -14.30
CA ASP A 246 24.11 -4.98 -14.26
C ASP A 246 23.44 -5.48 -12.96
N ALA A 247 22.79 -4.58 -12.22
CA ALA A 247 22.20 -4.85 -10.92
C ALA A 247 20.71 -5.30 -10.97
N VAL A 248 20.22 -5.74 -12.14
CA VAL A 248 18.81 -6.14 -12.32
C VAL A 248 18.70 -7.57 -12.82
N VAL A 249 18.03 -8.44 -12.05
CA VAL A 249 17.59 -9.76 -12.51
C VAL A 249 16.18 -9.65 -13.08
N GLU A 250 16.00 -10.09 -14.32
CA GLU A 250 14.72 -10.09 -15.02
C GLU A 250 13.95 -11.39 -14.73
N ALA A 251 12.71 -11.28 -14.28
CA ALA A 251 11.79 -12.40 -14.12
C ALA A 251 10.60 -12.22 -15.07
N ILE A 252 10.69 -12.85 -16.24
CA ILE A 252 9.63 -12.83 -17.26
C ILE A 252 8.73 -14.06 -17.12
N ASP A 253 9.31 -15.21 -16.79
CA ASP A 253 8.57 -16.44 -16.57
C ASP A 253 7.64 -16.31 -15.34
N PRO A 254 6.31 -16.62 -15.46
CA PRO A 254 5.36 -16.51 -14.37
C PRO A 254 5.68 -17.39 -13.16
N ALA A 255 6.27 -18.58 -13.35
CA ALA A 255 6.65 -19.46 -12.26
C ALA A 255 7.82 -18.86 -11.46
N PHE A 256 8.78 -18.25 -12.14
CA PHE A 256 9.88 -17.56 -11.50
C PHE A 256 9.42 -16.30 -10.75
N GLN A 257 8.52 -15.49 -11.35
CA GLN A 257 7.92 -14.35 -10.64
C GLN A 257 7.22 -14.79 -9.36
N LYS A 258 6.48 -15.90 -9.42
CA LYS A 258 5.81 -16.46 -8.24
C LYS A 258 6.80 -16.82 -7.14
N GLU A 259 7.94 -17.42 -7.48
CA GLU A 259 8.97 -17.75 -6.48
C GLU A 259 9.51 -16.50 -5.77
N VAL A 260 9.78 -15.42 -6.51
CA VAL A 260 10.23 -14.13 -5.95
C VAL A 260 9.16 -13.54 -5.02
N TRP A 261 7.90 -13.47 -5.49
CA TRP A 261 6.79 -12.95 -4.71
C TRP A 261 6.46 -13.81 -3.47
N ASP A 262 6.65 -15.15 -3.53
CA ASP A 262 6.47 -16.02 -2.38
C ASP A 262 7.42 -15.66 -1.23
N VAL A 263 8.68 -15.34 -1.54
CA VAL A 263 9.66 -14.86 -0.55
C VAL A 263 9.18 -13.54 0.05
N ARG A 264 8.86 -12.54 -0.79
CA ARG A 264 8.41 -11.22 -0.31
C ARG A 264 7.14 -11.28 0.54
N LYS A 265 6.13 -12.06 0.11
CA LYS A 265 4.87 -12.24 0.85
C LYS A 265 5.04 -12.95 2.18
N SER A 266 6.06 -13.80 2.29
CA SER A 266 6.40 -14.50 3.53
C SER A 266 7.25 -13.66 4.49
N GLY A 267 7.56 -12.41 4.13
CA GLY A 267 8.52 -11.56 4.84
C GLY A 267 8.24 -11.44 6.34
N LEU A 268 6.99 -11.17 6.74
CA LEU A 268 6.62 -11.11 8.15
C LEU A 268 6.93 -12.43 8.88
N ASN A 269 6.54 -13.57 8.30
CA ASN A 269 6.79 -14.89 8.90
C ASN A 269 8.30 -15.20 8.97
N ILE A 270 9.05 -14.81 7.93
CA ILE A 270 10.50 -14.95 7.87
C ILE A 270 11.15 -14.15 9.01
N MET A 271 10.79 -12.87 9.17
CA MET A 271 11.35 -12.02 10.22
C MET A 271 10.95 -12.51 11.63
N MET A 272 9.72 -12.96 11.82
CA MET A 272 9.28 -13.53 13.10
C MET A 272 9.92 -14.87 13.43
N SER A 273 10.60 -15.52 12.47
CA SER A 273 11.38 -16.75 12.69
C SER A 273 12.73 -16.51 13.37
N MET A 274 13.14 -15.25 13.56
CA MET A 274 14.36 -14.86 14.28
C MET A 274 14.48 -15.61 15.59
N LYS A 275 15.65 -16.25 15.84
CA LYS A 275 15.88 -17.02 17.06
C LYS A 275 16.21 -16.11 18.25
N GLY A 276 15.98 -16.61 19.46
CA GLY A 276 16.24 -15.86 20.69
C GLY A 276 15.02 -15.09 21.19
N ASP A 277 15.22 -14.27 22.22
CA ASP A 277 14.18 -13.49 22.90
C ASP A 277 14.03 -12.07 22.31
N ASP A 278 15.01 -11.62 21.55
CA ASP A 278 14.94 -10.36 20.81
C ASP A 278 14.06 -10.57 19.58
N LYS A 279 12.99 -9.76 19.46
CA LYS A 279 11.97 -9.91 18.41
C LYS A 279 11.66 -8.59 17.74
N PRO A 280 11.31 -8.61 16.45
CA PRO A 280 10.75 -7.42 15.78
C PRO A 280 9.44 -7.00 16.44
N VAL A 281 9.37 -5.74 16.92
CA VAL A 281 8.19 -5.18 17.62
C VAL A 281 7.53 -4.11 16.76
N SER A 282 6.21 -4.26 16.54
CA SER A 282 5.42 -3.38 15.67
C SER A 282 4.94 -2.11 16.40
N CYS A 283 5.85 -1.27 16.92
CA CYS A 283 5.49 -0.04 17.61
C CYS A 283 5.58 1.23 16.74
N ILE A 284 6.28 1.18 15.59
CA ILE A 284 6.46 2.29 14.64
C ILE A 284 6.16 1.85 13.19
N GLU A 285 5.24 0.93 13.03
CA GLU A 285 4.87 0.35 11.73
C GLU A 285 3.90 1.26 10.95
N ASP A 286 3.82 1.04 9.62
CA ASP A 286 2.92 1.74 8.67
C ASP A 286 3.13 3.25 8.54
N CYS A 287 4.35 3.73 8.79
CA CYS A 287 4.69 5.12 8.51
C CYS A 287 4.69 5.39 7.01
N ALA A 288 3.94 6.40 6.59
CA ALA A 288 3.90 6.88 5.22
C ALA A 288 4.73 8.16 5.08
N VAL A 289 5.66 8.17 4.13
CA VAL A 289 6.62 9.25 3.88
C VAL A 289 6.60 9.62 2.40
N GLU A 290 6.81 10.90 2.08
CA GLU A 290 7.01 11.30 0.69
C GLU A 290 8.25 10.60 0.10
N LEU A 291 8.19 10.22 -1.17
CA LEU A 291 9.28 9.45 -1.79
C LEU A 291 10.63 10.18 -1.77
N LYS A 292 10.62 11.50 -1.90
CA LYS A 292 11.84 12.34 -1.84
C LYS A 292 12.52 12.30 -0.46
N ASP A 293 11.75 12.05 0.61
CA ASP A 293 12.23 12.05 1.98
C ASP A 293 12.50 10.61 2.51
N LEU A 294 12.18 9.59 1.71
CA LEU A 294 12.21 8.19 2.13
C LEU A 294 13.59 7.73 2.59
N ALA A 295 14.64 8.07 1.84
CA ALA A 295 16.03 7.71 2.18
C ALA A 295 16.49 8.36 3.49
N GLU A 296 16.23 9.67 3.64
CA GLU A 296 16.60 10.42 4.86
C GLU A 296 15.82 9.93 6.07
N TYR A 297 14.53 9.67 5.93
CA TYR A 297 13.70 9.15 7.01
C TYR A 297 14.21 7.79 7.51
N THR A 298 14.50 6.87 6.61
CA THR A 298 15.01 5.54 6.97
C THR A 298 16.41 5.61 7.58
N SER A 299 17.27 6.51 7.08
CA SER A 299 18.59 6.76 7.64
C SER A 299 18.50 7.27 9.09
N ARG A 300 17.61 8.23 9.37
CA ARG A 300 17.38 8.73 10.74
C ARG A 300 16.89 7.64 11.69
N LEU A 301 16.00 6.78 11.24
CA LEU A 301 15.53 5.65 12.04
C LEU A 301 16.65 4.65 12.34
N ASN A 302 17.51 4.33 11.36
CA ASN A 302 18.65 3.45 11.60
C ASN A 302 19.63 4.06 12.64
N HIS A 303 19.96 5.35 12.54
CA HIS A 303 20.75 6.04 13.55
C HIS A 303 20.10 6.03 14.94
N LEU A 304 18.75 6.13 14.98
CA LEU A 304 18.03 6.01 16.24
C LEU A 304 18.17 4.61 16.83
N PHE A 305 18.04 3.57 16.03
CA PHE A 305 18.25 2.19 16.48
C PHE A 305 19.66 1.97 16.99
N GLU A 306 20.68 2.43 16.27
CA GLU A 306 22.09 2.37 16.70
C GLU A 306 22.30 3.09 18.04
N LYS A 307 21.74 4.29 18.20
CA LYS A 307 21.82 5.07 19.44
C LYS A 307 21.28 4.30 20.66
N TYR A 308 20.23 3.49 20.45
CA TYR A 308 19.65 2.69 21.52
C TYR A 308 20.13 1.23 21.54
N GLY A 309 21.20 0.91 20.79
CA GLY A 309 21.85 -0.39 20.78
C GLY A 309 20.97 -1.50 20.22
N THR A 310 20.09 -1.19 19.28
CA THR A 310 19.23 -2.13 18.59
C THR A 310 19.37 -2.02 17.07
N THR A 311 18.63 -2.85 16.35
CA THR A 311 18.52 -2.84 14.88
C THR A 311 17.05 -2.83 14.48
N GLY A 312 16.76 -2.52 13.23
CA GLY A 312 15.42 -2.62 12.65
C GLY A 312 15.34 -3.72 11.60
N THR A 313 14.15 -4.28 11.41
CA THR A 313 13.81 -5.08 10.25
C THR A 313 12.90 -4.26 9.34
N TRP A 314 13.11 -4.37 8.04
CA TRP A 314 12.47 -3.51 7.07
C TRP A 314 11.82 -4.30 5.94
N TYR A 315 10.60 -3.98 5.63
CA TYR A 315 9.98 -4.23 4.35
C TYR A 315 9.01 -3.08 4.05
N ALA A 316 8.73 -2.83 2.79
CA ALA A 316 7.95 -1.64 2.44
C ALA A 316 7.18 -1.85 1.15
N HIS A 317 6.06 -1.13 1.06
CA HIS A 317 5.47 -0.73 -0.20
C HIS A 317 6.19 0.55 -0.65
N ALA A 318 7.42 0.38 -1.14
CA ALA A 318 8.34 1.49 -1.37
C ALA A 318 7.76 2.51 -2.37
N SER A 319 7.06 2.03 -3.41
CA SER A 319 6.42 2.88 -4.43
C SER A 319 5.46 3.94 -3.89
N VAL A 320 4.94 3.76 -2.69
CA VAL A 320 3.98 4.69 -2.04
C VAL A 320 4.50 5.20 -0.70
N GLY A 321 5.81 5.04 -0.43
CA GLY A 321 6.48 5.51 0.77
C GLY A 321 5.99 4.89 2.07
N CYS A 322 5.35 3.72 2.02
CA CYS A 322 4.81 3.05 3.22
C CYS A 322 5.80 2.01 3.75
N LEU A 323 6.28 2.23 4.96
CA LEU A 323 7.32 1.47 5.61
C LEU A 323 6.76 0.59 6.73
N HIS A 324 7.08 -0.70 6.68
CA HIS A 324 6.88 -1.63 7.77
C HIS A 324 8.22 -1.82 8.50
N VAL A 325 8.48 -1.00 9.48
CA VAL A 325 9.72 -1.01 10.25
C VAL A 325 9.45 -1.52 11.66
N ARG A 326 10.30 -2.45 12.11
CA ARG A 326 10.17 -3.07 13.43
C ARG A 326 11.54 -3.08 14.13
N PRO A 327 11.72 -2.31 15.21
CA PRO A 327 12.90 -2.45 16.04
C PRO A 327 12.95 -3.84 16.68
N VAL A 328 14.15 -4.39 16.81
CA VAL A 328 14.38 -5.71 17.41
C VAL A 328 14.62 -5.53 18.89
N LEU A 329 13.63 -5.85 19.72
CA LEU A 329 13.64 -5.59 21.16
C LEU A 329 13.36 -6.84 21.98
N ASN A 330 13.97 -6.91 23.17
CA ASN A 330 13.67 -7.95 24.15
C ASN A 330 12.60 -7.48 25.13
N MET A 331 11.36 -7.73 24.80
CA MET A 331 10.22 -7.32 25.64
C MET A 331 10.06 -8.11 26.95
N LYS A 332 10.92 -9.10 27.20
CA LYS A 332 11.00 -9.79 28.51
C LYS A 332 11.86 -9.01 29.51
N LYS A 333 12.60 -7.99 29.06
CA LYS A 333 13.48 -7.17 29.89
C LYS A 333 12.91 -5.75 30.00
N GLU A 334 13.05 -5.14 31.18
CA GLU A 334 12.64 -3.77 31.45
C GLU A 334 13.30 -2.77 30.46
N GLN A 335 14.56 -3.01 30.12
CA GLN A 335 15.29 -2.21 29.13
C GLN A 335 14.59 -2.21 27.76
N GLY A 336 14.07 -3.34 27.30
CA GLY A 336 13.33 -3.44 26.01
C GLY A 336 12.09 -2.56 26.01
N ALA A 337 11.30 -2.60 27.08
CA ALA A 337 10.13 -1.74 27.24
C ALA A 337 10.50 -0.25 27.36
N SER A 338 11.61 0.07 28.01
CA SER A 338 12.09 1.45 28.16
C SER A 338 12.62 2.06 26.85
N VAL A 339 13.16 1.22 25.95
CA VAL A 339 13.62 1.66 24.61
C VAL A 339 12.43 1.86 23.67
N MET A 340 11.40 1.01 23.77
CA MET A 340 10.15 1.13 22.98
C MET A 340 9.41 2.44 23.31
#